data_33ebdc259970c96fc3889a1afd9f88ca
#
_entry.id   33ebdc259970c96fc3889a1afd9f88ca
#
_cell.length_a   1.000
_cell.length_b   1.000
_cell.length_c   1.000
_cell.angle_alpha   90.00
_cell.angle_beta   90.00
_cell.angle_gamma   90.00
#
_symmetry.space_group_name_H-M   'P 1'
#
loop_
_entity.id
_entity.type
_entity.pdbx_description
1 polymer ?
#
loop_
_entity_poly.entity_id
_entity_poly.type
_entity_poly.pdbx_seq_one_letter_code
_entity_poly.pdbx_strand_id
1 'polypeptide(L)'
;MKRTFFNREPDVEVMFEFVGTRKNPAADGYRPMQLVTGDYLTTGVHHYYNVQTVAPNGTAKGTITFIAPEAYPHCLWVGKKINIQEGAKIVGYATILKVLNPDLLGECDA
;
A
#
# COMPACT_ATOMS: atom_id res chain seq x y z
N MET A 1 8.68 9.74 14.22
CA MET A 1 9.16 10.34 12.97
C MET A 1 8.68 9.51 11.79
N LYS A 2 8.06 10.14 10.80
CA LYS A 2 7.63 9.43 9.60
C LYS A 2 8.84 9.08 8.74
N ARG A 3 8.85 7.87 8.22
CA ARG A 3 9.85 7.48 7.23
C ARG A 3 9.38 7.95 5.85
N THR A 4 10.28 8.59 5.10
CA THR A 4 9.97 9.09 3.76
C THR A 4 10.70 8.29 2.70
N PHE A 5 10.07 8.16 1.52
CA PHE A 5 10.64 7.54 0.33
C PHE A 5 10.45 8.49 -0.84
N PHE A 6 11.36 8.45 -1.80
CA PHE A 6 11.34 9.35 -2.96
C PHE A 6 11.35 10.83 -2.56
N ASN A 7 11.90 11.16 -1.38
CA ASN A 7 11.91 12.52 -0.81
C ASN A 7 10.50 13.12 -0.67
N ARG A 8 9.50 12.27 -0.40
CA ARG A 8 8.11 12.69 -0.25
C ARG A 8 7.49 12.11 1.01
N GLU A 9 6.46 12.78 1.50
CA GLU A 9 5.59 12.22 2.53
C GLU A 9 4.82 11.01 1.99
N PRO A 10 4.43 10.06 2.84
CA PRO A 10 3.61 8.93 2.42
C PRO A 10 2.28 9.39 1.82
N ASP A 11 1.74 8.58 0.91
CA ASP A 11 0.48 8.88 0.23
C ASP A 11 -0.74 8.39 0.98
N VAL A 12 -0.65 7.25 1.65
CA VAL A 12 -1.78 6.65 2.38
C VAL A 12 -1.29 5.95 3.65
N GLU A 13 -2.17 5.92 4.65
CA GLU A 13 -2.03 5.05 5.82
C GLU A 13 -2.98 3.88 5.63
N VAL A 14 -2.48 2.67 5.88
CA VAL A 14 -3.21 1.45 5.56
C VAL A 14 -3.05 0.39 6.65
N MET A 15 -3.96 -0.58 6.64
CA MET A 15 -3.79 -1.85 7.33
C MET A 15 -3.35 -2.88 6.28
N PHE A 16 -2.16 -3.43 6.44
CA PHE A 16 -1.64 -4.50 5.60
C PHE A 16 -2.09 -5.85 6.11
N GLU A 17 -2.53 -6.72 5.19
CA GLU A 17 -2.85 -8.11 5.48
C GLU A 17 -2.13 -8.97 4.45
N PHE A 18 -1.10 -9.70 4.88
CA PHE A 18 -0.39 -10.60 3.97
C PHE A 18 -1.03 -11.97 3.97
N VAL A 19 -1.04 -12.62 2.81
CA VAL A 19 -1.52 -13.99 2.67
C VAL A 19 -0.31 -14.93 2.50
N GLY A 20 -0.50 -16.23 2.70
CA GLY A 20 0.60 -17.19 2.76
C GLY A 20 1.23 -17.58 1.43
N THR A 21 0.98 -16.82 0.35
CA THR A 21 1.59 -17.07 -0.95
C THR A 21 3.05 -16.64 -1.03
N ARG A 22 3.48 -15.78 -0.11
CA ARG A 22 4.86 -15.35 0.01
C ARG A 22 5.57 -16.22 1.05
N LYS A 23 6.78 -16.70 0.74
CA LYS A 23 7.52 -17.57 1.66
C LYS A 23 8.22 -16.81 2.77
N ASN A 24 8.72 -15.62 2.47
CA ASN A 24 9.54 -14.84 3.40
C ASN A 24 8.73 -13.68 3.97
N PRO A 25 9.05 -13.23 5.19
CA PRO A 25 8.44 -12.02 5.74
C PRO A 25 8.72 -10.81 4.86
N ALA A 26 7.78 -9.86 4.84
CA ALA A 26 7.97 -8.59 4.18
C ALA A 26 8.72 -7.64 5.11
N ALA A 27 9.84 -7.10 4.66
CA ALA A 27 10.63 -6.16 5.45
C ALA A 27 10.19 -4.73 5.18
N ASP A 28 10.39 -3.85 6.17
CA ASP A 28 10.18 -2.43 6.00
C ASP A 28 10.97 -1.93 4.78
N GLY A 29 10.33 -1.13 3.93
CA GLY A 29 10.90 -0.72 2.65
C GLY A 29 10.57 -1.65 1.49
N TYR A 30 9.79 -2.70 1.72
CA TYR A 30 9.32 -3.61 0.68
C TYR A 30 8.61 -2.84 -0.44
N ARG A 31 8.90 -3.17 -1.69
CA ARG A 31 8.44 -2.44 -2.89
C ARG A 31 7.65 -3.32 -3.85
N PRO A 32 6.51 -3.87 -3.44
CA PRO A 32 5.68 -4.63 -4.36
C PRO A 32 4.87 -3.70 -5.26
N MET A 33 4.07 -4.30 -6.12
CA MET A 33 3.06 -3.57 -6.88
C MET A 33 1.74 -3.56 -6.11
N GLN A 34 0.97 -2.48 -6.28
CA GLN A 34 -0.38 -2.37 -5.75
C GLN A 34 -1.35 -2.14 -6.91
N LEU A 35 -2.48 -2.84 -6.87
CA LEU A 35 -3.56 -2.63 -7.82
C LEU A 35 -4.45 -1.50 -7.27
N VAL A 36 -4.18 -0.28 -7.70
CA VAL A 36 -4.80 0.91 -7.10
C VAL A 36 -6.19 1.21 -7.65
N THR A 37 -6.41 0.93 -8.93
CA THR A 37 -7.71 1.12 -9.57
C THR A 37 -7.77 0.32 -10.86
N GLY A 38 -8.93 -0.29 -11.16
CA GLY A 38 -9.12 -1.08 -12.39
C GLY A 38 -7.99 -2.09 -12.58
N ASP A 39 -7.29 -1.99 -13.70
CA ASP A 39 -6.14 -2.83 -14.02
C ASP A 39 -4.80 -2.13 -13.78
N TYR A 40 -4.79 -0.99 -13.11
CA TYR A 40 -3.59 -0.19 -12.94
C TYR A 40 -2.76 -0.68 -11.76
N LEU A 41 -1.64 -1.34 -12.08
CA LEU A 41 -0.64 -1.76 -11.09
C LEU A 41 0.43 -0.69 -10.99
N THR A 42 0.81 -0.32 -9.79
CA THR A 42 1.85 0.67 -9.54
C THR A 42 2.75 0.23 -8.40
N THR A 43 4.02 0.59 -8.47
CA THR A 43 4.98 0.32 -7.40
C THR A 43 4.71 1.27 -6.23
N GLY A 44 4.71 0.71 -5.02
CA GLY A 44 4.65 1.48 -3.79
C GLY A 44 5.59 0.90 -2.76
N VAL A 45 6.15 1.77 -1.93
CA VAL A 45 7.07 1.39 -0.87
C VAL A 45 6.31 1.33 0.44
N HIS A 46 6.44 0.19 1.14
CA HIS A 46 5.78 -0.03 2.42
C HIS A 46 6.65 0.41 3.59
N HIS A 47 6.05 1.10 4.53
CA HIS A 47 6.62 1.34 5.85
C HIS A 47 5.67 0.77 6.89
N TYR A 48 6.16 -0.08 7.79
CA TYR A 48 5.35 -0.71 8.84
C TYR A 48 5.61 -0.01 10.17
N TYR A 49 4.54 0.32 10.90
CA TYR A 49 4.65 0.95 12.21
C TYR A 49 5.08 -0.10 13.25
N ASN A 50 6.06 0.26 14.08
CA ASN A 50 6.46 -0.50 15.26
C ASN A 50 7.01 -1.91 14.99
N VAL A 51 7.13 -2.32 13.73
CA VAL A 51 7.74 -3.61 13.36
C VAL A 51 8.66 -3.41 12.17
N GLN A 52 9.67 -4.25 12.05
CA GLN A 52 10.59 -4.22 10.91
C GLN A 52 10.21 -5.23 9.84
N THR A 53 9.49 -6.26 10.21
CA THR A 53 9.03 -7.29 9.28
C THR A 53 7.61 -7.70 9.60
N VAL A 54 6.90 -8.17 8.57
CA VAL A 54 5.55 -8.74 8.72
C VAL A 54 5.57 -10.14 8.13
N ALA A 55 5.19 -11.12 8.94
CA ALA A 55 5.22 -12.52 8.53
C ALA A 55 4.20 -12.80 7.40
N PRO A 56 4.43 -13.83 6.58
CA PRO A 56 3.37 -14.36 5.72
C PRO A 56 2.17 -14.71 6.59
N ASN A 57 0.97 -14.34 6.18
CA ASN A 57 -0.27 -14.41 6.98
C ASN A 57 -0.33 -13.42 8.14
N GLY A 58 0.62 -12.49 8.22
CA GLY A 58 0.60 -11.45 9.26
C GLY A 58 -0.09 -10.18 8.83
N THR A 59 -0.31 -9.30 9.80
CA THR A 59 -0.90 -7.98 9.57
C THR A 59 -0.01 -6.90 10.20
N ALA A 60 -0.09 -5.70 9.63
CA ALA A 60 0.59 -4.53 10.21
C ALA A 60 -0.09 -3.25 9.74
N LYS A 61 -0.05 -2.23 10.56
CA LYS A 61 -0.45 -0.89 10.18
C LYS A 61 0.78 -0.14 9.68
N GLY A 62 0.61 0.68 8.68
CA GLY A 62 1.72 1.45 8.14
C GLY A 62 1.31 2.37 7.01
N THR A 63 2.27 2.69 6.15
CA THR A 63 2.04 3.61 5.04
C THR A 63 2.51 3.02 3.72
N ILE A 64 1.97 3.56 2.62
CA ILE A 64 2.47 3.31 1.27
C ILE A 64 2.84 4.65 0.65
N THR A 65 4.04 4.71 0.06
CA THR A 65 4.47 5.82 -0.78
C THR A 65 4.55 5.31 -2.21
N PHE A 66 3.69 5.85 -3.08
CA PHE A 66 3.64 5.42 -4.48
C PHE A 66 4.71 6.12 -5.31
N ILE A 67 5.19 5.42 -6.35
CA ILE A 67 6.24 5.99 -7.21
C ILE A 67 5.73 7.11 -8.11
N ALA A 68 4.47 7.02 -8.56
CA ALA A 68 3.90 7.99 -9.51
C ALA A 68 2.42 8.25 -9.22
N PRO A 69 2.08 8.85 -8.06
CA PRO A 69 0.68 9.03 -7.68
C PRO A 69 -0.09 9.94 -8.64
N GLU A 70 0.58 10.83 -9.33
CA GLU A 70 -0.03 11.74 -10.31
C GLU A 70 -0.64 11.02 -11.51
N ALA A 71 -0.27 9.77 -11.74
CA ALA A 71 -0.79 8.99 -12.87
C ALA A 71 -2.20 8.45 -12.63
N TYR A 72 -2.67 8.44 -11.38
CA TYR A 72 -3.99 7.87 -11.04
C TYR A 72 -4.68 8.71 -9.94
N PRO A 73 -5.00 9.98 -10.24
CA PRO A 73 -5.62 10.86 -9.24
C PRO A 73 -7.03 10.39 -8.88
N HIS A 74 -7.46 10.75 -7.66
CA HIS A 74 -8.84 10.55 -7.19
C HIS A 74 -9.34 9.11 -7.20
N CYS A 75 -8.44 8.14 -7.00
CA CYS A 75 -8.81 6.72 -7.08
C CYS A 75 -8.89 6.02 -5.72
N LEU A 76 -8.53 6.70 -4.63
CA LEU A 76 -8.47 6.08 -3.30
C LEU A 76 -9.41 6.78 -2.31
N TRP A 77 -9.95 6.00 -1.37
CA TRP A 77 -10.82 6.50 -0.29
C TRP A 77 -10.69 5.59 0.92
N VAL A 78 -11.09 6.09 2.08
CA VAL A 78 -11.07 5.31 3.34
C VAL A 78 -11.95 4.08 3.19
N GLY A 79 -11.41 2.93 3.56
CA GLY A 79 -12.11 1.65 3.46
C GLY A 79 -11.85 0.87 2.17
N LYS A 80 -11.28 1.51 1.15
CA LYS A 80 -10.94 0.79 -0.09
C LYS A 80 -9.85 -0.23 0.20
N LYS A 81 -10.01 -1.44 -0.33
CA LYS A 81 -9.06 -2.53 -0.19
C LYS A 81 -8.39 -2.76 -1.53
N ILE A 82 -7.07 -2.64 -1.57
CA ILE A 82 -6.29 -2.82 -2.80
C ILE A 82 -5.40 -4.04 -2.68
N ASN A 83 -5.15 -4.71 -3.82
CA ASN A 83 -4.28 -5.88 -3.87
C ASN A 83 -2.81 -5.47 -3.78
N ILE A 84 -2.02 -6.28 -3.08
CA ILE A 84 -0.55 -6.22 -3.09
C ILE A 84 -0.09 -7.40 -3.91
N GLN A 85 0.74 -7.16 -4.95
CA GLN A 85 1.10 -8.20 -5.91
C GLN A 85 2.58 -8.25 -6.19
N GLU A 86 3.07 -9.46 -6.45
CA GLU A 86 4.39 -9.72 -7.04
C GLU A 86 4.11 -10.33 -8.41
N GLY A 87 4.19 -9.50 -9.47
CA GLY A 87 3.71 -9.89 -10.78
C GLY A 87 2.21 -10.15 -10.75
N ALA A 88 1.77 -11.30 -11.20
CA ALA A 88 0.35 -11.70 -11.17
C ALA A 88 -0.06 -12.33 -9.84
N LYS A 89 0.89 -12.60 -8.94
CA LYS A 89 0.62 -13.29 -7.68
C LYS A 89 0.19 -12.28 -6.61
N ILE A 90 -0.99 -12.50 -6.03
CA ILE A 90 -1.46 -11.68 -4.90
C ILE A 90 -0.74 -12.17 -3.64
N VAL A 91 -0.05 -11.27 -2.95
CA VAL A 91 0.67 -11.57 -1.71
C VAL A 91 0.00 -10.96 -0.49
N GLY A 92 -0.98 -10.08 -0.70
CA GLY A 92 -1.71 -9.48 0.40
C GLY A 92 -2.66 -8.39 -0.07
N TYR A 93 -3.17 -7.66 0.91
CA TYR A 93 -4.13 -6.56 0.70
C TYR A 93 -3.76 -5.40 1.59
N ALA A 94 -4.10 -4.19 1.14
CA ALA A 94 -3.98 -2.99 1.96
C ALA A 94 -5.34 -2.31 2.00
N THR A 95 -5.86 -2.12 3.20
CA THR A 95 -7.12 -1.39 3.41
C THR A 95 -6.77 0.05 3.77
N ILE A 96 -7.30 1.00 3.02
CA ILE A 96 -7.00 2.42 3.22
C ILE A 96 -7.65 2.89 4.52
N LEU A 97 -6.83 3.37 5.44
CA LEU A 97 -7.28 3.97 6.70
C LEU A 97 -7.35 5.48 6.60
N LYS A 98 -6.42 6.08 5.85
CA LYS A 98 -6.38 7.53 5.67
C LYS A 98 -5.66 7.85 4.36
N VAL A 99 -6.22 8.77 3.58
CA VAL A 99 -5.57 9.28 2.38
C VAL A 99 -4.80 10.54 2.78
N LEU A 100 -3.47 10.44 2.75
CA LEU A 100 -2.57 11.52 3.19
C LEU A 100 -2.28 12.49 2.05
N ASN A 101 -2.21 11.97 0.82
CA ASN A 101 -2.02 12.78 -0.38
C ASN A 101 -3.41 13.14 -0.94
N PRO A 102 -3.81 14.44 -0.85
CA PRO A 102 -5.16 14.83 -1.26
C PRO A 102 -5.43 14.61 -2.76
N ASP A 103 -4.39 14.56 -3.58
CA ASP A 103 -4.56 14.32 -5.02
C ASP A 103 -5.08 12.92 -5.34
N LEU A 104 -4.91 11.97 -4.40
CA LEU A 104 -5.39 10.60 -4.56
C LEU A 104 -6.82 10.41 -4.04
N LEU A 105 -7.31 11.35 -3.24
CA LEU A 105 -8.60 11.20 -2.60
C LEU A 105 -9.74 11.30 -3.62
N GLY A 106 -10.53 10.24 -3.69
CA GLY A 106 -11.72 10.16 -4.51
C GLY A 106 -12.95 9.85 -3.69
N GLU A 107 -14.09 9.74 -4.37
CA GLU A 107 -15.34 9.34 -3.76
C GLU A 107 -15.54 7.85 -3.93
N CYS A 108 -16.08 7.22 -2.88
CA CYS A 108 -16.46 5.82 -2.94
C CYS A 108 -17.56 5.65 -3.98
N ASP A 109 -17.40 4.69 -4.89
CA ASP A 109 -18.47 4.31 -5.81
C ASP A 109 -19.54 3.56 -5.01
N ALA A 110 -20.65 4.20 -4.85
CA ALA A 110 -21.78 3.64 -4.12
C ALA A 110 -22.50 2.58 -4.95
#